data_03c9d22c06fb9ca817eb2f8f506dc4e3
#
_entry.id   03c9d22c06fb9ca817eb2f8f506dc4e3
#
_cell.length_a   1.000
_cell.length_b   1.000
_cell.length_c   1.000
_cell.angle_alpha   90.00
_cell.angle_beta   90.00
_cell.angle_gamma   90.00
#
_symmetry.space_group_name_H-M   'P 1'
#
loop_
_entity.id
_entity.type
_entity.pdbx_description
1 polymer ?
#
loop_
_entity_poly.entity_id
_entity_poly.type
_entity_poly.pdbx_seq_one_letter_code
_entity_poly.pdbx_strand_id
1 'polypeptide(L)'
;MTLSEACNVLHVNEGDNDELIASLIDALPDYIEVTTGLLPIHQDEEPLVKTLSGFLLTLWYYADHSDDQALTRTIDALTKALTLKAREYENNVDL
;
A
#
# COMPACT_ATOMS: atom_id res chain seq x y z
N MET A 1 -7.59 3.52 3.48
CA MET A 1 -7.87 2.26 4.22
C MET A 1 -8.30 2.60 5.64
N THR A 2 -9.35 1.97 6.12
CA THR A 2 -9.82 2.16 7.50
C THR A 2 -9.14 1.14 8.43
N LEU A 3 -9.21 1.41 9.74
CA LEU A 3 -8.70 0.47 10.73
C LEU A 3 -9.41 -0.89 10.62
N SER A 4 -10.73 -0.89 10.42
CA SER A 4 -11.52 -2.12 10.26
C SER A 4 -11.04 -2.93 9.06
N GLU A 5 -10.83 -2.28 7.92
CA GLU A 5 -10.31 -2.94 6.72
C GLU A 5 -8.93 -3.53 6.96
N ALA A 6 -8.06 -2.78 7.62
CA ALA A 6 -6.70 -3.25 7.93
C ALA A 6 -6.73 -4.48 8.84
N CYS A 7 -7.56 -4.46 9.86
CA CYS A 7 -7.70 -5.61 10.76
C CYS A 7 -8.19 -6.85 10.01
N ASN A 8 -9.11 -6.67 9.07
CA ASN A 8 -9.58 -7.78 8.23
C ASN A 8 -8.47 -8.34 7.35
N VAL A 9 -7.67 -7.47 6.73
CA VAL A 9 -6.54 -7.89 5.90
C VAL A 9 -5.52 -8.67 6.72
N LEU A 10 -5.26 -8.22 7.93
CA LEU A 10 -4.26 -8.83 8.82
C LEU A 10 -4.78 -10.03 9.62
N HIS A 11 -6.10 -10.28 9.58
CA HIS A 11 -6.75 -11.34 10.36
C HIS A 11 -6.56 -11.16 11.87
N VAL A 12 -6.65 -9.92 12.33
CA VAL A 12 -6.55 -9.58 13.74
C VAL A 12 -7.82 -8.88 14.23
N ASN A 13 -8.04 -8.89 15.54
CA ASN A 13 -9.19 -8.21 16.14
C ASN A 13 -8.90 -6.73 16.37
N GLU A 14 -9.91 -5.89 16.14
CA GLU A 14 -9.83 -4.49 16.54
C GLU A 14 -9.61 -4.41 18.05
N GLY A 15 -8.80 -3.45 18.47
CA GLY A 15 -8.48 -3.26 19.88
C GLY A 15 -7.13 -3.83 20.29
N ASP A 16 -6.60 -4.82 19.57
CA ASP A 16 -5.37 -5.50 19.98
C ASP A 16 -4.11 -4.66 19.69
N ASN A 17 -4.05 -4.03 18.53
CA ASN A 17 -2.86 -3.28 18.10
C ASN A 17 -3.25 -2.04 17.31
N ASP A 18 -4.32 -1.35 17.72
CA ASP A 18 -4.90 -0.25 16.95
C ASP A 18 -3.91 0.88 16.67
N GLU A 19 -3.11 1.28 17.65
CA GLU A 19 -2.15 2.36 17.47
C GLU A 19 -1.09 2.01 16.43
N LEU A 20 -0.55 0.80 16.51
CA LEU A 20 0.45 0.33 15.55
C LEU A 20 -0.15 0.27 14.15
N ILE A 21 -1.33 -0.34 14.01
CA ILE A 21 -1.99 -0.50 12.72
C ILE A 21 -2.34 0.87 12.12
N ALA A 22 -2.85 1.80 12.92
CA ALA A 22 -3.16 3.16 12.46
C ALA A 22 -1.90 3.86 11.95
N SER A 23 -0.78 3.70 12.63
CA SER A 23 0.50 4.26 12.20
C SER A 23 0.93 3.70 10.84
N LEU A 24 0.77 2.39 10.63
CA LEU A 24 1.10 1.75 9.35
C LEU A 24 0.17 2.25 8.23
N ILE A 25 -1.12 2.40 8.51
CA ILE A 25 -2.08 2.95 7.55
C ILE A 25 -1.66 4.36 7.12
N ASP A 26 -1.28 5.20 8.07
CA ASP A 26 -0.89 6.58 7.79
C ASP A 26 0.37 6.66 6.91
N ALA A 27 1.25 5.67 7.01
CA ALA A 27 2.47 5.62 6.23
C ALA A 27 2.25 5.17 4.78
N LEU A 28 1.14 4.48 4.49
CA LEU A 28 0.92 3.89 3.16
C LEU A 28 0.91 4.92 2.02
N PRO A 29 0.15 6.04 2.10
CA PRO A 29 0.12 6.98 0.98
C PRO A 29 1.49 7.59 0.67
N ASP A 30 2.25 7.93 1.70
CA ASP A 30 3.58 8.51 1.53
C ASP A 30 4.55 7.49 0.92
N TYR A 31 4.50 6.26 1.40
CA TYR A 31 5.36 5.20 0.86
C TYR A 31 5.05 4.95 -0.62
N ILE A 32 3.77 4.89 -0.98
CA ILE A 32 3.36 4.67 -2.37
C ILE A 32 3.80 5.83 -3.24
N GLU A 33 3.66 7.07 -2.77
CA GLU A 33 4.12 8.24 -3.51
C GLU A 33 5.62 8.19 -3.76
N VAL A 34 6.41 7.91 -2.72
CA VAL A 34 7.88 7.90 -2.83
C VAL A 34 8.36 6.79 -3.76
N THR A 35 7.73 5.62 -3.71
CA THR A 35 8.18 4.45 -4.49
C THR A 35 7.67 4.44 -5.92
N THR A 36 6.50 5.01 -6.19
CA THR A 36 5.87 4.94 -7.52
C THR A 36 5.76 6.29 -8.21
N GLY A 37 5.78 7.38 -7.47
CA GLY A 37 5.50 8.71 -7.99
C GLY A 37 4.02 9.05 -8.06
N LEU A 38 3.13 8.13 -7.65
CA LEU A 38 1.69 8.37 -7.69
C LEU A 38 1.26 9.22 -6.49
N LEU A 39 0.80 10.45 -6.79
CA LEU A 39 0.40 11.39 -5.74
C LEU A 39 -0.83 10.88 -4.97
N PRO A 40 -0.93 11.22 -3.68
CA PRO A 40 -2.08 10.76 -2.86
C PRO A 40 -3.44 11.11 -3.48
N ILE A 41 -3.55 12.25 -4.16
CA ILE A 41 -4.80 12.66 -4.79
C ILE A 41 -5.26 11.68 -5.87
N HIS A 42 -4.34 10.95 -6.49
CA HIS A 42 -4.66 9.96 -7.53
C HIS A 42 -4.73 8.53 -7.00
N GLN A 43 -4.28 8.30 -5.79
CA GLN A 43 -4.23 6.93 -5.23
C GLN A 43 -5.62 6.34 -5.03
N ASP A 44 -6.61 7.16 -4.67
CA ASP A 44 -7.98 6.70 -4.46
C ASP A 44 -8.64 6.19 -5.74
N GLU A 45 -8.14 6.63 -6.89
CA GLU A 45 -8.69 6.28 -8.19
C GLU A 45 -8.12 4.98 -8.76
N GLU A 46 -7.05 4.46 -8.14
CA GLU A 46 -6.34 3.29 -8.66
C GLU A 46 -6.62 2.03 -7.83
N PRO A 47 -7.33 1.04 -8.38
CA PRO A 47 -7.59 -0.20 -7.65
C PRO A 47 -6.32 -0.93 -7.19
N LEU A 48 -5.22 -0.81 -7.94
CA LEU A 48 -3.96 -1.46 -7.58
C LEU A 48 -3.39 -0.91 -6.27
N VAL A 49 -3.70 0.34 -5.93
CA VAL A 49 -3.24 0.94 -4.68
C VAL A 49 -3.81 0.19 -3.48
N LYS A 50 -5.09 -0.14 -3.52
CA LYS A 50 -5.73 -0.88 -2.42
C LYS A 50 -5.08 -2.25 -2.24
N THR A 51 -4.84 -2.94 -3.34
CA THR A 51 -4.22 -4.26 -3.33
C THR A 51 -2.78 -4.18 -2.81
N LEU A 52 -2.00 -3.23 -3.32
CA LEU A 52 -0.63 -3.03 -2.86
C LEU A 52 -0.59 -2.66 -1.37
N SER A 53 -1.49 -1.79 -0.94
CA SER A 53 -1.59 -1.38 0.46
C SER A 53 -1.81 -2.57 1.39
N GLY A 54 -2.68 -3.51 0.99
CA GLY A 54 -2.91 -4.72 1.76
C GLY A 54 -1.65 -5.58 1.91
N PHE A 55 -0.91 -5.76 0.83
CA PHE A 55 0.35 -6.53 0.86
C PHE A 55 1.43 -5.82 1.67
N LEU A 56 1.58 -4.50 1.52
CA LEU A 56 2.53 -3.72 2.31
C LEU A 56 2.21 -3.78 3.79
N LEU A 57 0.95 -3.64 4.14
CA LEU A 57 0.50 -3.71 5.51
C LEU A 57 0.85 -5.07 6.13
N THR A 58 0.60 -6.14 5.38
CA THR A 58 0.93 -7.50 5.81
C THR A 58 2.44 -7.66 6.03
N LEU A 59 3.24 -7.18 5.08
CA LEU A 59 4.70 -7.26 5.20
C LEU A 59 5.22 -6.51 6.43
N TRP A 60 4.69 -5.29 6.65
CA TRP A 60 5.16 -4.45 7.76
C TRP A 60 4.68 -4.96 9.12
N TYR A 61 3.43 -5.42 9.19
CA TYR A 61 2.87 -5.90 10.45
C TYR A 61 3.50 -7.23 10.88
N TYR A 62 3.68 -8.12 9.93
CA TYR A 62 4.31 -9.42 10.16
C TYR A 62 5.76 -9.41 9.70
N ALA A 63 6.57 -8.58 10.35
CA ALA A 63 7.98 -8.40 9.99
C ALA A 63 8.77 -9.71 10.02
N ASP A 64 8.30 -10.71 10.78
CA ASP A 64 8.90 -12.04 10.82
C ASP A 64 8.79 -12.78 9.47
N HIS A 65 7.90 -12.33 8.59
CA HIS A 65 7.68 -12.91 7.28
C HIS A 65 8.35 -12.11 6.16
N SER A 66 9.29 -11.23 6.50
CA SER A 66 10.02 -10.43 5.53
C SER A 66 10.81 -11.28 4.53
N ASP A 67 11.05 -12.56 4.86
CA ASP A 67 11.73 -13.51 3.98
C ASP A 67 10.79 -14.14 2.94
N ASP A 68 9.50 -13.83 2.98
CA ASP A 68 8.54 -14.37 2.02
C ASP A 68 8.80 -13.78 0.63
N GLN A 69 9.45 -14.56 -0.22
CA GLN A 69 9.81 -14.14 -1.56
C GLN A 69 8.60 -13.93 -2.46
N ALA A 70 7.54 -14.73 -2.27
CA ALA A 70 6.32 -14.56 -3.06
C ALA A 70 5.65 -13.23 -2.76
N LEU A 71 5.57 -12.86 -1.48
CA LEU A 71 5.01 -11.58 -1.05
C LEU A 71 5.84 -10.42 -1.61
N THR A 72 7.16 -10.50 -1.48
CA THR A 72 8.06 -9.47 -1.97
C THR A 72 7.96 -9.29 -3.49
N ARG A 73 7.89 -10.39 -4.24
CA ARG A 73 7.73 -10.34 -5.70
C ARG A 73 6.41 -9.71 -6.10
N THR A 74 5.34 -10.03 -5.38
CA THR A 74 4.03 -9.46 -5.65
C THR A 74 4.04 -7.95 -5.41
N ILE A 75 4.65 -7.51 -4.31
CA ILE A 75 4.81 -6.10 -4.01
C ILE A 75 5.62 -5.40 -5.10
N ASP A 76 6.73 -5.98 -5.53
CA ASP A 76 7.55 -5.42 -6.60
C ASP A 76 6.77 -5.27 -7.90
N ALA A 77 6.01 -6.29 -8.28
CA ALA A 77 5.22 -6.25 -9.51
C ALA A 77 4.14 -5.14 -9.45
N LEU A 78 3.45 -5.02 -8.32
CA LEU A 78 2.45 -3.98 -8.13
C LEU A 78 3.08 -2.58 -8.11
N THR A 79 4.24 -2.44 -7.48
CA THR A 79 4.97 -1.18 -7.43
C THR A 79 5.37 -0.74 -8.84
N LYS A 80 5.87 -1.65 -9.67
CA LYS A 80 6.22 -1.34 -11.05
C LYS A 80 5.01 -0.94 -11.86
N ALA A 81 3.90 -1.65 -11.71
CA ALA A 81 2.66 -1.33 -12.42
C ALA A 81 2.16 0.05 -12.03
N LEU A 82 2.19 0.41 -10.74
CA LEU A 82 1.77 1.73 -10.29
C LEU A 82 2.73 2.83 -10.74
N THR A 83 4.01 2.53 -10.86
CA THR A 83 4.99 3.49 -11.39
C THR A 83 4.63 3.88 -12.83
N LEU A 84 4.22 2.91 -13.65
CA LEU A 84 3.76 3.20 -15.00
C LEU A 84 2.46 4.00 -15.01
N LYS A 85 1.53 3.68 -14.12
CA LYS A 85 0.29 4.44 -13.97
C LYS A 85 0.56 5.88 -13.54
N ALA A 86 1.50 6.09 -12.64
CA ALA A 86 1.87 7.42 -12.16
C ALA A 86 2.34 8.29 -13.33
N ARG A 87 3.09 7.73 -14.25
CA ARG A 87 3.55 8.45 -15.45
C ARG A 87 2.39 8.87 -16.34
N GLU A 88 1.34 8.06 -16.44
CA GLU A 88 0.13 8.42 -17.20
C GLU A 88 -0.54 9.65 -16.60
N TYR A 89 -0.64 9.73 -15.27
CA TYR A 89 -1.20 10.91 -14.61
C TYR A 89 -0.37 12.15 -14.85
N GLU A 90 0.95 12.04 -14.81
CA GLU A 90 1.85 13.16 -15.10
C GLU A 90 1.68 13.66 -16.54
N ASN A 91 1.59 12.76 -17.49
CA ASN A 91 1.45 13.10 -18.90
C ASN A 91 0.12 13.79 -19.18
N ASN A 92 -0.92 13.45 -18.44
CA ASN A 92 -2.25 14.06 -18.61
C ASN A 92 -2.31 15.48 -18.06
N VAL A 93 -1.45 15.83 -17.11
CA VAL A 93 -1.42 17.15 -16.49
C VAL A 93 -0.82 18.20 -17.41
N ASP A 94 0.04 17.79 -18.32
CA ASP A 94 0.76 18.70 -19.23
C ASP A 94 -0.08 19.16 -20.43
N LEU A 95 -1.31 18.73 -20.49
CA LEU A 95 -2.23 19.15 -21.55
C LEU A 95 -3.01 20.39 -21.13
#